data_2206cea5a98db12cba81d923a019ba74
#
_entry.id   2206cea5a98db12cba81d923a019ba74
#
_cell.length_a   1.000
_cell.length_b   1.000
_cell.length_c   1.000
_cell.angle_alpha   90.00
_cell.angle_beta   90.00
_cell.angle_gamma   90.00
#
_symmetry.space_group_name_H-M   'P 1'
#
loop_
_entity.id
_entity.type
_entity.pdbx_description
1 polymer ?
#
loop_
_entity_poly.entity_id
_entity_poly.type
_entity_poly.pdbx_seq_one_letter_code
_entity_poly.pdbx_strand_id
1 'polypeptide(L)'
;MQTLSKFNDSPDPKEHLVFLHANGFPPDTYATFLSCISPLGQISTIEHRPLWQTEAPQFLDWGVYASDAIATLRRDAKTPVWLVGHSMGGAISLLIAKAAPELVKGVVALDPVTIDPSFLAFSRLAFRLWPDRPRMIRGAIGRPHRFSDHGAAFDFYRGKRAFTDVADKELMDYVLAAHIATAEGVELRFSGAWEACVYRSPPNLW
;
A
#
# COMPACT_ATOMS: atom_id res chain seq x y z
N MET A 1 -7.74 10.45 -9.41
CA MET A 1 -6.90 11.41 -8.67
C MET A 1 -6.87 10.98 -7.21
N GLN A 2 -5.69 10.93 -6.59
CA GLN A 2 -5.52 10.51 -5.20
C GLN A 2 -6.28 11.43 -4.23
N THR A 3 -6.91 10.86 -3.21
CA THR A 3 -7.69 11.59 -2.19
C THR A 3 -7.25 11.17 -0.79
N LEU A 4 -7.44 12.07 0.16
CA LEU A 4 -7.30 11.78 1.59
C LEU A 4 -8.67 11.35 2.11
N SER A 5 -8.84 10.04 2.34
CA SER A 5 -10.11 9.46 2.77
C SER A 5 -10.15 9.36 4.30
N LYS A 6 -11.19 9.89 4.94
CA LYS A 6 -11.40 9.74 6.39
C LYS A 6 -11.72 8.28 6.74
N PHE A 7 -11.06 7.77 7.76
CA PHE A 7 -11.36 6.47 8.35
C PHE A 7 -12.29 6.59 9.56
N ASN A 8 -12.07 7.59 10.43
CA ASN A 8 -12.91 7.86 11.60
C ASN A 8 -13.25 9.35 11.71
N ASP A 9 -14.30 9.65 12.45
CA ASP A 9 -14.65 11.02 12.88
C ASP A 9 -14.22 11.21 14.33
N SER A 10 -13.24 12.09 14.57
CA SER A 10 -12.90 12.57 15.90
C SER A 10 -13.48 13.96 16.07
N PRO A 11 -14.33 14.22 17.08
CA PRO A 11 -14.96 15.53 17.28
C PRO A 11 -13.95 16.63 17.69
N ASP A 12 -12.83 16.23 18.29
CA ASP A 12 -11.73 17.13 18.67
C ASP A 12 -10.38 16.41 18.43
N PRO A 13 -9.94 16.34 17.16
CA PRO A 13 -8.74 15.63 16.83
C PRO A 13 -7.51 16.41 17.29
N LYS A 14 -6.90 16.02 18.41
CA LYS A 14 -5.61 16.55 18.85
C LYS A 14 -4.49 16.22 17.87
N GLU A 15 -4.59 15.06 17.23
CA GLU A 15 -3.62 14.58 16.25
C GLU A 15 -4.31 14.11 14.97
N HIS A 16 -3.63 14.28 13.84
CA HIS A 16 -4.06 13.74 12.56
C HIS A 16 -3.03 12.70 12.09
N LEU A 17 -3.48 11.45 11.98
CA LEU A 17 -2.71 10.32 11.49
C LEU A 17 -3.11 10.02 10.05
N VAL A 18 -2.15 9.89 9.17
CA VAL A 18 -2.37 9.52 7.77
C VAL A 18 -1.72 8.18 7.50
N PHE A 19 -2.54 7.18 7.16
CA PHE A 19 -2.07 5.83 6.93
C PHE A 19 -1.77 5.58 5.45
N LEU A 20 -0.59 4.98 5.19
CA LEU A 20 -0.11 4.56 3.88
C LEU A 20 0.03 3.03 3.85
N HIS A 21 -0.69 2.40 2.96
CA HIS A 21 -0.82 0.95 2.87
C HIS A 21 0.36 0.24 2.15
N ALA A 22 0.46 -1.08 2.33
CA ALA A 22 1.43 -1.92 1.62
C ALA A 22 1.01 -2.18 0.16
N ASN A 23 1.98 -2.62 -0.66
CA ASN A 23 1.72 -3.07 -2.03
C ASN A 23 0.76 -4.27 -2.04
N GLY A 24 -0.33 -4.16 -2.78
CA GLY A 24 -1.34 -5.23 -2.87
C GLY A 24 -2.28 -5.36 -1.67
N PHE A 25 -2.27 -4.41 -0.72
CA PHE A 25 -3.13 -4.39 0.48
C PHE A 25 -3.84 -3.05 0.58
N PRO A 26 -5.06 -2.89 0.03
CA PRO A 26 -5.82 -1.64 0.12
C PRO A 26 -6.03 -1.17 1.56
N PRO A 27 -6.28 0.14 1.82
CA PRO A 27 -6.40 0.67 3.18
C PRO A 27 -7.41 -0.06 4.07
N ASP A 28 -8.55 -0.49 3.53
CA ASP A 28 -9.61 -1.16 4.28
C ASP A 28 -9.18 -2.53 4.84
N THR A 29 -8.12 -3.15 4.28
CA THR A 29 -7.47 -4.33 4.86
C THR A 29 -7.03 -4.11 6.30
N TYR A 30 -6.71 -2.89 6.66
CA TYR A 30 -6.18 -2.51 7.97
C TYR A 30 -7.26 -2.00 8.94
N ALA A 31 -8.55 -2.25 8.65
CA ALA A 31 -9.65 -1.71 9.44
C ALA A 31 -9.54 -2.04 10.93
N THR A 32 -9.19 -3.29 11.28
CA THR A 32 -8.96 -3.70 12.68
C THR A 32 -7.80 -2.91 13.31
N PHE A 33 -6.65 -2.81 12.66
CA PHE A 33 -5.51 -2.04 13.14
C PHE A 33 -5.83 -0.55 13.30
N LEU A 34 -6.44 0.06 12.29
CA LEU A 34 -6.80 1.48 12.32
C LEU A 34 -7.82 1.78 13.41
N SER A 35 -8.77 0.85 13.66
CA SER A 35 -9.70 0.97 14.79
C SER A 35 -8.99 0.95 16.14
N CYS A 36 -7.96 0.12 16.32
CA CYS A 36 -7.18 0.07 17.55
C CYS A 36 -6.43 1.37 17.83
N ILE A 37 -5.94 2.07 16.81
CA ILE A 37 -5.22 3.35 16.97
C ILE A 37 -6.12 4.58 16.88
N SER A 38 -7.42 4.42 16.61
CA SER A 38 -8.38 5.53 16.49
C SER A 38 -8.50 6.43 17.74
N PRO A 39 -8.25 5.94 18.97
CA PRO A 39 -8.22 6.82 20.14
C PRO A 39 -7.10 7.86 20.13
N LEU A 40 -6.07 7.69 19.30
CA LEU A 40 -4.95 8.63 19.19
C LEU A 40 -5.31 9.92 18.44
N GLY A 41 -6.36 9.92 17.62
CA GLY A 41 -6.78 11.10 16.86
C GLY A 41 -7.60 10.79 15.62
N GLN A 42 -7.68 11.78 14.73
CA GLN A 42 -8.29 11.59 13.42
C GLN A 42 -7.39 10.71 12.55
N ILE A 43 -7.97 9.70 11.91
CA ILE A 43 -7.26 8.86 10.95
C ILE A 43 -7.80 9.12 9.56
N SER A 44 -6.90 9.30 8.61
CA SER A 44 -7.18 9.30 7.18
C SER A 44 -6.26 8.31 6.47
N THR A 45 -6.68 7.86 5.30
CA THR A 45 -5.92 6.91 4.47
C THR A 45 -5.61 7.52 3.11
N ILE A 46 -4.50 7.09 2.50
CA ILE A 46 -4.14 7.45 1.14
C ILE A 46 -4.06 6.18 0.30
N GLU A 47 -4.84 6.10 -0.78
CA GLU A 47 -4.74 5.05 -1.77
C GLU A 47 -3.60 5.32 -2.75
N HIS A 48 -2.73 4.34 -2.98
CA HIS A 48 -1.66 4.43 -3.97
C HIS A 48 -2.18 4.16 -5.40
N ARG A 49 -1.39 4.56 -6.41
CA ARG A 49 -1.74 4.47 -7.84
C ARG A 49 -2.37 3.16 -8.30
N PRO A 50 -1.94 1.96 -7.83
CA PRO A 50 -2.56 0.70 -8.23
C PRO A 50 -4.08 0.62 -8.01
N LEU A 51 -4.65 1.42 -7.09
CA LEU A 51 -6.07 1.41 -6.75
C LEU A 51 -6.92 2.40 -7.58
N TRP A 52 -6.28 3.35 -8.31
CA TRP A 52 -7.00 4.36 -9.08
C TRP A 52 -6.45 4.58 -10.49
N GLN A 53 -5.37 3.90 -10.87
CA GLN A 53 -4.82 3.92 -12.21
C GLN A 53 -4.82 2.51 -12.79
N THR A 54 -5.46 2.32 -13.93
CA THR A 54 -5.66 0.99 -14.53
C THR A 54 -4.38 0.42 -15.12
N GLU A 55 -3.65 1.23 -15.90
CA GLU A 55 -2.45 0.77 -16.61
C GLU A 55 -1.20 0.89 -15.74
N ALA A 56 -0.49 -0.21 -15.58
CA ALA A 56 0.76 -0.27 -14.86
C ALA A 56 1.95 -0.05 -15.80
N PRO A 57 2.85 0.88 -15.52
CA PRO A 57 4.14 0.94 -16.21
C PRO A 57 5.00 -0.25 -15.82
N GLN A 58 5.99 -0.57 -16.64
CA GLN A 58 6.94 -1.65 -16.29
C GLN A 58 7.75 -1.31 -15.03
N PHE A 59 8.15 -0.05 -14.88
CA PHE A 59 8.89 0.50 -13.73
C PHE A 59 8.29 1.84 -13.32
N LEU A 60 8.26 2.11 -12.03
CA LEU A 60 7.84 3.41 -11.48
C LEU A 60 8.64 3.71 -10.22
N ASP A 61 9.39 4.81 -10.21
CA ASP A 61 10.13 5.23 -9.02
C ASP A 61 9.19 5.53 -7.85
N TRP A 62 9.55 5.10 -6.63
CA TRP A 62 8.70 5.30 -5.47
C TRP A 62 8.61 6.77 -5.03
N GLY A 63 9.48 7.62 -5.48
CA GLY A 63 9.35 9.07 -5.34
C GLY A 63 8.09 9.62 -6.00
N VAL A 64 7.55 8.94 -7.04
CA VAL A 64 6.28 9.33 -7.65
C VAL A 64 5.11 9.14 -6.67
N TYR A 65 5.07 8.01 -5.93
CA TYR A 65 4.05 7.79 -4.90
C TYR A 65 4.17 8.82 -3.76
N ALA A 66 5.41 9.16 -3.36
CA ALA A 66 5.64 10.20 -2.37
C ALA A 66 5.17 11.58 -2.88
N SER A 67 5.44 11.92 -4.15
CA SER A 67 4.99 13.17 -4.77
C SER A 67 3.46 13.27 -4.85
N ASP A 68 2.77 12.18 -5.19
CA ASP A 68 1.31 12.12 -5.18
C ASP A 68 0.74 12.37 -3.76
N ALA A 69 1.32 11.70 -2.76
CA ALA A 69 0.91 11.86 -1.37
C ALA A 69 1.20 13.27 -0.85
N ILE A 70 2.34 13.87 -1.17
CA ILE A 70 2.66 15.27 -0.83
C ILE A 70 1.64 16.23 -1.44
N ALA A 71 1.29 16.05 -2.71
CA ALA A 71 0.27 16.89 -3.36
C ALA A 71 -1.10 16.75 -2.68
N THR A 72 -1.45 15.52 -2.27
CA THR A 72 -2.69 15.25 -1.54
C THR A 72 -2.68 15.91 -0.15
N LEU A 73 -1.58 15.76 0.61
CA LEU A 73 -1.44 16.37 1.94
C LEU A 73 -1.48 17.89 1.86
N ARG A 74 -0.81 18.52 0.89
CA ARG A 74 -0.84 19.97 0.70
C ARG A 74 -2.22 20.52 0.38
N ARG A 75 -3.04 19.74 -0.31
CA ARG A 75 -4.41 20.13 -0.67
C ARG A 75 -5.40 19.91 0.47
N ASP A 76 -5.29 18.78 1.18
CA ASP A 76 -6.36 18.27 2.04
C ASP A 76 -6.03 18.35 3.54
N ALA A 77 -4.74 18.34 3.93
CA ALA A 77 -4.34 18.43 5.33
C ALA A 77 -4.19 19.90 5.76
N LYS A 78 -4.84 20.26 6.88
CA LYS A 78 -4.80 21.64 7.42
C LYS A 78 -3.56 21.93 8.26
N THR A 79 -2.93 20.89 8.80
CA THR A 79 -1.77 20.97 9.70
C THR A 79 -0.82 19.82 9.37
N PRO A 80 0.44 19.88 9.81
CA PRO A 80 1.33 18.71 9.71
C PRO A 80 0.73 17.47 10.38
N VAL A 81 0.97 16.30 9.78
CA VAL A 81 0.37 15.03 10.16
C VAL A 81 1.39 14.01 10.67
N TRP A 82 0.94 13.02 11.43
CA TRP A 82 1.68 11.78 11.65
C TRP A 82 1.50 10.87 10.46
N LEU A 83 2.60 10.41 9.85
CA LEU A 83 2.55 9.38 8.82
C LEU A 83 2.70 8.01 9.47
N VAL A 84 1.74 7.13 9.25
CA VAL A 84 1.79 5.73 9.69
C VAL A 84 1.80 4.87 8.44
N GLY A 85 2.86 4.12 8.21
CA GLY A 85 2.98 3.36 6.95
C GLY A 85 3.46 1.94 7.16
N HIS A 86 2.86 0.98 6.45
CA HIS A 86 3.26 -0.42 6.45
C HIS A 86 4.03 -0.77 5.18
N SER A 87 5.16 -1.48 5.33
CA SER A 87 5.95 -2.02 4.22
C SER A 87 6.30 -0.94 3.19
N MET A 88 5.75 -0.99 1.96
CA MET A 88 5.85 0.06 0.94
C MET A 88 5.40 1.43 1.46
N GLY A 89 4.26 1.48 2.16
CA GLY A 89 3.74 2.73 2.74
C GLY A 89 4.68 3.32 3.79
N GLY A 90 5.40 2.49 4.56
CA GLY A 90 6.45 2.92 5.48
C GLY A 90 7.63 3.58 4.76
N ALA A 91 8.10 2.97 3.68
CA ALA A 91 9.16 3.55 2.86
C ALA A 91 8.73 4.87 2.19
N ILE A 92 7.49 4.92 1.67
CA ILE A 92 6.94 6.16 1.09
C ILE A 92 6.81 7.25 2.17
N SER A 93 6.41 6.92 3.39
CA SER A 93 6.35 7.87 4.51
C SER A 93 7.70 8.51 4.81
N LEU A 94 8.79 7.73 4.76
CA LEU A 94 10.15 8.24 4.91
C LEU A 94 10.55 9.16 3.74
N LEU A 95 10.17 8.82 2.50
CA LEU A 95 10.40 9.68 1.34
C LEU A 95 9.63 11.01 1.44
N ILE A 96 8.39 10.98 1.92
CA ILE A 96 7.59 12.19 2.17
C ILE A 96 8.27 13.06 3.23
N ALA A 97 8.66 12.48 4.38
CA ALA A 97 9.31 13.23 5.47
C ALA A 97 10.65 13.85 5.02
N LYS A 98 11.39 13.19 4.12
CA LYS A 98 12.61 13.74 3.50
C LYS A 98 12.33 14.89 2.53
N ALA A 99 11.28 14.77 1.70
CA ALA A 99 11.00 15.70 0.62
C ALA A 99 10.14 16.92 1.04
N ALA A 100 9.31 16.76 2.07
CA ALA A 100 8.38 17.78 2.57
C ALA A 100 8.25 17.70 4.10
N PRO A 101 9.33 17.95 4.85
CA PRO A 101 9.33 17.81 6.31
C PRO A 101 8.32 18.75 7.01
N GLU A 102 7.97 19.85 6.37
CA GLU A 102 6.98 20.82 6.87
C GLU A 102 5.56 20.23 6.98
N LEU A 103 5.27 19.14 6.26
CA LEU A 103 3.96 18.47 6.30
C LEU A 103 3.90 17.35 7.36
N VAL A 104 5.01 17.03 8.02
CA VAL A 104 5.15 15.81 8.81
C VAL A 104 5.53 16.12 10.24
N LYS A 105 4.69 15.72 11.20
CA LYS A 105 5.02 15.74 12.65
C LYS A 105 5.98 14.61 13.02
N GLY A 106 5.81 13.46 12.42
CA GLY A 106 6.63 12.27 12.66
C GLY A 106 6.19 11.10 11.78
N VAL A 107 6.99 10.03 11.79
CA VAL A 107 6.74 8.81 11.00
C VAL A 107 6.75 7.60 11.92
N VAL A 108 5.72 6.78 11.80
CA VAL A 108 5.66 5.42 12.35
C VAL A 108 5.74 4.45 11.17
N ALA A 109 6.90 3.86 10.97
CA ALA A 109 7.14 2.92 9.87
C ALA A 109 7.07 1.48 10.40
N LEU A 110 6.04 0.74 9.98
CA LEU A 110 5.79 -0.65 10.33
C LEU A 110 6.43 -1.53 9.27
N ASP A 111 7.50 -2.24 9.62
CA ASP A 111 8.28 -3.12 8.73
C ASP A 111 8.54 -2.49 7.34
N PRO A 112 9.16 -1.28 7.28
CA PRO A 112 9.34 -0.56 6.04
C PRO A 112 10.31 -1.28 5.10
N VAL A 113 10.06 -1.20 3.79
CA VAL A 113 11.01 -1.71 2.80
C VAL A 113 12.25 -0.82 2.79
N THR A 114 13.34 -1.34 3.36
CA THR A 114 14.66 -0.73 3.34
C THR A 114 15.63 -1.62 2.57
N ILE A 115 16.41 -1.03 1.67
CA ILE A 115 17.33 -1.78 0.81
C ILE A 115 18.72 -1.12 0.88
N ASP A 116 19.73 -1.95 1.12
CA ASP A 116 21.11 -1.49 1.11
C ASP A 116 21.47 -0.85 -0.25
N PRO A 117 22.14 0.31 -0.29
CA PRO A 117 22.46 1.01 -1.52
C PRO A 117 23.24 0.17 -2.54
N SER A 118 24.15 -0.68 -2.10
CA SER A 118 24.93 -1.54 -2.98
C SER A 118 24.06 -2.63 -3.62
N PHE A 119 23.19 -3.24 -2.84
CA PHE A 119 22.23 -4.20 -3.33
C PHE A 119 21.15 -3.55 -4.22
N LEU A 120 20.78 -2.30 -3.95
CA LEU A 120 19.84 -1.54 -4.76
C LEU A 120 20.36 -1.33 -6.19
N ALA A 121 21.63 -0.93 -6.36
CA ALA A 121 22.24 -0.75 -7.67
C ALA A 121 22.25 -2.06 -8.47
N PHE A 122 22.66 -3.16 -7.82
CA PHE A 122 22.64 -4.49 -8.42
C PHE A 122 21.23 -4.95 -8.80
N SER A 123 20.25 -4.80 -7.89
CA SER A 123 18.87 -5.24 -8.13
C SER A 123 18.19 -4.44 -9.26
N ARG A 124 18.44 -3.14 -9.35
CA ARG A 124 17.93 -2.30 -10.45
C ARG A 124 18.46 -2.76 -11.81
N LEU A 125 19.76 -3.06 -11.91
CA LEU A 125 20.34 -3.61 -13.12
C LEU A 125 19.77 -4.99 -13.45
N ALA A 126 19.68 -5.88 -12.46
CA ALA A 126 19.12 -7.22 -12.64
C ALA A 126 17.65 -7.19 -13.09
N PHE A 127 16.83 -6.32 -12.49
CA PHE A 127 15.42 -6.17 -12.88
C PHE A 127 15.25 -5.53 -14.27
N ARG A 128 16.20 -4.69 -14.70
CA ARG A 128 16.19 -4.13 -16.04
C ARG A 128 16.52 -5.17 -17.12
N LEU A 129 17.44 -6.10 -16.82
CA LEU A 129 17.84 -7.17 -17.73
C LEU A 129 16.86 -8.37 -17.72
N TRP A 130 16.31 -8.68 -16.56
CA TRP A 130 15.42 -9.86 -16.34
C TRP A 130 14.23 -9.46 -15.45
N PRO A 131 13.30 -8.62 -15.96
CA PRO A 131 12.24 -7.99 -15.14
C PRO A 131 11.30 -9.02 -14.48
N ASP A 132 11.09 -10.17 -15.11
CA ASP A 132 10.13 -11.18 -14.64
C ASP A 132 10.78 -12.42 -14.00
N ARG A 133 12.11 -12.41 -13.82
CA ARG A 133 12.82 -13.56 -13.24
C ARG A 133 12.57 -13.78 -11.74
N PRO A 134 12.47 -12.75 -10.88
CA PRO A 134 12.21 -12.95 -9.45
C PRO A 134 10.87 -13.66 -9.19
N ARG A 135 10.89 -14.61 -8.24
CA ARG A 135 9.69 -15.43 -7.92
C ARG A 135 8.50 -14.58 -7.47
N MET A 136 8.74 -13.51 -6.70
CA MET A 136 7.69 -12.62 -6.21
C MET A 136 6.99 -11.88 -7.37
N ILE A 137 7.74 -11.46 -8.40
CA ILE A 137 7.20 -10.78 -9.57
C ILE A 137 6.34 -11.75 -10.40
N ARG A 138 6.84 -12.97 -10.66
CA ARG A 138 6.04 -14.01 -11.33
C ARG A 138 4.79 -14.36 -10.56
N GLY A 139 4.89 -14.42 -9.22
CA GLY A 139 3.75 -14.69 -8.35
C GLY A 139 2.68 -13.59 -8.43
N ALA A 140 3.08 -12.33 -8.52
CA ALA A 140 2.17 -11.20 -8.69
C ALA A 140 1.46 -11.25 -10.05
N ILE A 141 2.22 -11.45 -11.15
CA ILE A 141 1.67 -11.54 -12.50
C ILE A 141 0.73 -12.73 -12.66
N GLY A 142 1.10 -13.88 -12.09
CA GLY A 142 0.33 -15.13 -12.20
C GLY A 142 -0.78 -15.29 -11.16
N ARG A 143 -1.05 -14.28 -10.33
CA ARG A 143 -2.12 -14.36 -9.33
C ARG A 143 -3.49 -14.39 -10.03
N PRO A 144 -4.42 -15.26 -9.60
CA PRO A 144 -5.80 -15.20 -10.04
C PRO A 144 -6.39 -13.81 -9.80
N HIS A 145 -7.02 -13.24 -10.82
CA HIS A 145 -7.59 -11.90 -10.78
C HIS A 145 -9.09 -11.95 -10.44
N ARG A 146 -9.76 -13.08 -10.71
CA ARG A 146 -11.19 -13.29 -10.51
C ARG A 146 -11.48 -14.55 -9.70
N PHE A 147 -12.55 -14.50 -8.93
CA PHE A 147 -13.10 -15.61 -8.16
C PHE A 147 -14.62 -15.61 -8.29
N SER A 148 -15.25 -16.76 -8.05
CA SER A 148 -16.73 -16.87 -8.06
C SER A 148 -17.39 -15.97 -7.02
N ASP A 149 -16.74 -15.82 -5.87
CA ASP A 149 -17.21 -15.03 -4.73
C ASP A 149 -16.05 -14.75 -3.74
N HIS A 150 -16.33 -13.99 -2.68
CA HIS A 150 -15.35 -13.69 -1.64
C HIS A 150 -14.93 -14.94 -0.84
N GLY A 151 -15.79 -15.96 -0.71
CA GLY A 151 -15.45 -17.23 -0.05
C GLY A 151 -14.38 -17.99 -0.81
N ALA A 152 -14.52 -18.12 -2.13
CA ALA A 152 -13.49 -18.73 -3.00
C ALA A 152 -12.17 -17.96 -2.97
N ALA A 153 -12.21 -16.63 -2.92
CA ALA A 153 -11.03 -15.80 -2.74
C ALA A 153 -10.38 -16.04 -1.37
N PHE A 154 -11.18 -16.12 -0.30
CA PHE A 154 -10.69 -16.41 1.05
C PHE A 154 -9.98 -17.76 1.10
N ASP A 155 -10.58 -18.83 0.59
CA ASP A 155 -10.00 -20.17 0.58
C ASP A 155 -8.67 -20.21 -0.19
N PHE A 156 -8.62 -19.50 -1.32
CA PHE A 156 -7.39 -19.35 -2.10
C PHE A 156 -6.26 -18.69 -1.29
N TYR A 157 -6.55 -17.57 -0.60
CA TYR A 157 -5.54 -16.84 0.17
C TYR A 157 -5.19 -17.57 1.47
N ARG A 158 -6.12 -18.26 2.13
CA ARG A 158 -5.85 -19.08 3.31
C ARG A 158 -4.79 -20.15 3.04
N GLY A 159 -4.75 -20.70 1.85
CA GLY A 159 -3.71 -21.63 1.41
C GLY A 159 -2.34 -21.01 1.13
N LYS A 160 -2.16 -19.67 1.27
CA LYS A 160 -0.89 -19.00 0.99
C LYS A 160 -0.08 -18.75 2.26
N ARG A 161 1.23 -19.00 2.17
CA ARG A 161 2.17 -18.81 3.29
C ARG A 161 2.09 -17.42 3.92
N ALA A 162 1.84 -16.38 3.14
CA ALA A 162 1.74 -15.00 3.63
C ALA A 162 0.57 -14.78 4.60
N PHE A 163 -0.43 -15.67 4.62
CA PHE A 163 -1.62 -15.55 5.45
C PHE A 163 -1.74 -16.66 6.50
N THR A 164 -0.71 -17.51 6.68
CA THR A 164 -0.77 -18.66 7.60
C THR A 164 -1.09 -18.24 9.04
N ASP A 165 -0.45 -17.17 9.51
CA ASP A 165 -0.56 -16.68 10.89
C ASP A 165 -1.55 -15.50 11.01
N VAL A 166 -2.27 -15.16 9.94
CA VAL A 166 -3.30 -14.12 9.95
C VAL A 166 -4.63 -14.72 10.39
N ALA A 167 -5.32 -14.10 11.36
CA ALA A 167 -6.62 -14.59 11.79
C ALA A 167 -7.67 -14.46 10.67
N ASP A 168 -8.74 -15.28 10.74
CA ASP A 168 -9.76 -15.36 9.69
C ASP A 168 -10.46 -14.04 9.44
N LYS A 169 -10.67 -13.26 10.51
CA LYS A 169 -11.28 -11.94 10.41
C LYS A 169 -10.43 -10.98 9.55
N GLU A 170 -9.15 -10.87 9.84
CA GLU A 170 -8.22 -9.97 9.14
C GLU A 170 -7.97 -10.45 7.70
N LEU A 171 -7.98 -11.77 7.47
CA LEU A 171 -7.94 -12.31 6.11
C LEU A 171 -9.21 -11.96 5.35
N MET A 172 -10.39 -12.04 5.98
CA MET A 172 -11.64 -11.64 5.34
C MET A 172 -11.66 -10.13 5.08
N ASP A 173 -11.16 -9.29 6.01
CA ASP A 173 -11.01 -7.85 5.79
C ASP A 173 -10.13 -7.57 4.55
N TYR A 174 -9.01 -8.32 4.38
CA TYR A 174 -8.20 -8.24 3.16
C TYR A 174 -9.00 -8.65 1.92
N VAL A 175 -9.70 -9.77 1.95
CA VAL A 175 -10.47 -10.28 0.80
C VAL A 175 -11.52 -9.27 0.36
N LEU A 176 -12.27 -8.71 1.31
CA LEU A 176 -13.30 -7.70 1.03
C LEU A 176 -12.69 -6.39 0.51
N ALA A 177 -11.57 -5.94 1.06
CA ALA A 177 -10.88 -4.72 0.64
C ALA A 177 -10.24 -4.86 -0.74
N ALA A 178 -9.65 -6.03 -1.04
CA ALA A 178 -8.90 -6.27 -2.27
C ALA A 178 -9.77 -6.61 -3.48
N HIS A 179 -11.03 -7.01 -3.29
CA HIS A 179 -11.89 -7.46 -4.38
C HIS A 179 -13.19 -6.65 -4.45
N ILE A 180 -13.61 -6.32 -5.65
CA ILE A 180 -14.91 -5.69 -5.94
C ILE A 180 -15.86 -6.70 -6.58
N ALA A 181 -17.15 -6.58 -6.26
CA ALA A 181 -18.19 -7.40 -6.86
C ALA A 181 -18.38 -7.03 -8.34
N THR A 182 -18.55 -8.06 -9.17
CA THR A 182 -18.88 -7.97 -10.60
C THR A 182 -20.10 -8.81 -10.91
N ALA A 183 -20.60 -8.77 -12.13
CA ALA A 183 -21.71 -9.63 -12.55
C ALA A 183 -21.36 -11.14 -12.53
N GLU A 184 -20.05 -11.47 -12.60
CA GLU A 184 -19.55 -12.85 -12.71
C GLU A 184 -18.86 -13.36 -11.44
N GLY A 185 -18.91 -12.59 -10.34
CA GLY A 185 -18.22 -12.92 -9.09
C GLY A 185 -17.50 -11.73 -8.48
N VAL A 186 -16.23 -11.90 -8.12
CA VAL A 186 -15.40 -10.84 -7.55
C VAL A 186 -14.06 -10.72 -8.27
N GLU A 187 -13.53 -9.49 -8.37
CA GLU A 187 -12.33 -9.17 -9.12
C GLU A 187 -11.39 -8.30 -8.28
N LEU A 188 -10.07 -8.52 -8.41
CA LEU A 188 -9.05 -7.69 -7.75
C LEU A 188 -9.15 -6.22 -8.18
N ARG A 189 -9.12 -5.31 -7.22
CA ARG A 189 -9.10 -3.84 -7.43
C ARG A 189 -7.80 -3.35 -8.09
N PHE A 190 -6.75 -4.13 -8.04
CA PHE A 190 -5.43 -3.79 -8.61
C PHE A 190 -4.90 -4.97 -9.42
N SER A 191 -4.22 -4.69 -10.51
CA SER A 191 -3.68 -5.74 -11.37
C SER A 191 -2.39 -6.33 -10.81
N GLY A 192 -2.11 -7.59 -11.12
CA GLY A 192 -0.80 -8.21 -10.86
C GLY A 192 0.36 -7.48 -11.55
N ALA A 193 0.09 -6.78 -12.64
CA ALA A 193 1.06 -5.93 -13.32
C ALA A 193 1.49 -4.74 -12.45
N TRP A 194 0.55 -4.09 -11.75
CA TRP A 194 0.86 -3.03 -10.78
C TRP A 194 1.69 -3.54 -9.62
N GLU A 195 1.33 -4.68 -9.04
CA GLU A 195 2.10 -5.29 -7.95
C GLU A 195 3.52 -5.63 -8.40
N ALA A 196 3.66 -6.21 -9.60
CA ALA A 196 4.95 -6.50 -10.22
C ALA A 196 5.77 -5.24 -10.50
N CYS A 197 5.15 -4.14 -10.96
CA CYS A 197 5.80 -2.84 -11.15
C CYS A 197 6.46 -2.34 -9.86
N VAL A 198 5.75 -2.40 -8.74
CA VAL A 198 6.29 -2.02 -7.42
C VAL A 198 7.52 -2.86 -7.05
N TYR A 199 7.46 -4.18 -7.25
CA TYR A 199 8.59 -5.08 -6.96
C TYR A 199 9.79 -4.86 -7.88
N ARG A 200 9.59 -4.47 -9.15
CA ARG A 200 10.68 -4.16 -10.10
C ARG A 200 11.37 -2.83 -9.80
N SER A 201 10.77 -1.99 -8.99
CA SER A 201 11.19 -0.61 -8.75
C SER A 201 11.53 -0.37 -7.26
N PRO A 202 12.54 -1.06 -6.71
CA PRO A 202 12.87 -0.93 -5.29
C PRO A 202 13.22 0.52 -4.92
N PRO A 203 12.80 0.99 -3.72
CA PRO A 203 12.95 2.38 -3.30
C PRO A 203 14.41 2.78 -3.08
N ASN A 204 14.72 4.03 -3.36
CA ASN A 204 15.95 4.67 -2.92
C ASN A 204 15.63 5.64 -1.76
N LEU A 205 15.96 5.23 -0.55
CA LEU A 205 15.74 6.02 0.67
C LEU A 205 16.95 6.88 1.04
N TRP A 206 18.10 6.64 0.41
CA TRP A 206 19.40 7.26 0.72
C TRP A 206 19.75 8.44 -0.18
#